data_c4078cfeab7ef9365a4e2dec7d8088b9
#
_entry.id   c4078cfeab7ef9365a4e2dec7d8088b9
#
_cell.length_a   1.000
_cell.length_b   1.000
_cell.length_c   1.000
_cell.angle_alpha   90.00
_cell.angle_beta   90.00
_cell.angle_gamma   90.00
#
_symmetry.space_group_name_H-M   'P 1'
#
loop_
_entity.id
_entity.type
_entity.pdbx_description
1 polymer ?
#
loop_
_entity_poly.entity_id
_entity_poly.type
_entity_poly.pdbx_seq_one_letter_code
_entity_poly.pdbx_strand_id
1 'polypeptide(L)'
;QILMSGGDITGKKEYKRNQKIGRVYQNPAMGTCPNMTILENMALADNKGKPFNLLPGTNKARIDFYRDQLKILGLGLEDKMGVKVGVLSGGQRQAMALLMSTMTPIEFLILDEHTAALDPKTADIIMELTGKIVAEKHLTTIMVTHNLRFAVEYGNRLLMMHQGHAVMDKKGEEKANTKVDDILDMFNAISIECGN
;
A
#
# COMPACT_ATOMS: atom_id res chain seq x y z
N GLN A 1 7.52 21.92 3.66
CA GLN A 1 7.57 21.81 2.21
C GLN A 1 7.52 20.33 1.80
N ILE A 2 6.74 20.00 0.75
CA ILE A 2 6.63 18.65 0.18
C ILE A 2 7.14 18.71 -1.26
N LEU A 3 8.21 17.99 -1.52
CA LEU A 3 8.81 17.87 -2.85
C LEU A 3 8.55 16.48 -3.42
N MET A 4 8.14 16.40 -4.68
CA MET A 4 7.98 15.13 -5.41
C MET A 4 8.57 15.29 -6.81
N SER A 5 9.50 14.41 -7.17
CA SER A 5 10.23 14.45 -8.45
C SER A 5 10.81 15.84 -8.76
N GLY A 6 11.38 16.52 -7.74
CA GLY A 6 11.95 17.86 -7.85
C GLY A 6 10.94 19.02 -7.90
N GLY A 7 9.64 18.72 -7.94
CA GLY A 7 8.58 19.73 -7.95
C GLY A 7 7.96 19.95 -6.58
N ASP A 8 7.71 21.21 -6.20
CA ASP A 8 6.97 21.55 -4.98
C ASP A 8 5.48 21.28 -5.17
N ILE A 9 4.92 20.41 -4.31
CA ILE A 9 3.52 20.04 -4.30
C ILE A 9 2.79 20.51 -3.05
N THR A 10 3.43 21.29 -2.18
CA THR A 10 2.90 21.72 -0.88
C THR A 10 1.55 22.42 -1.03
N GLY A 11 1.44 23.37 -1.95
CA GLY A 11 0.21 24.14 -2.19
C GLY A 11 -0.79 23.48 -3.13
N LYS A 12 -0.49 22.29 -3.70
CA LYS A 12 -1.44 21.61 -4.59
C LYS A 12 -2.60 21.02 -3.80
N LYS A 13 -3.82 21.13 -4.35
CA LYS A 13 -5.01 20.48 -3.80
C LYS A 13 -4.78 18.96 -3.67
N GLU A 14 -5.32 18.36 -2.62
CA GLU A 14 -5.11 16.96 -2.28
C GLU A 14 -5.40 16.00 -3.45
N TYR A 15 -6.53 16.17 -4.15
CA TYR A 15 -6.88 15.32 -5.29
C TYR A 15 -5.84 15.38 -6.43
N LYS A 16 -5.15 16.53 -6.63
CA LYS A 16 -4.08 16.66 -7.63
C LYS A 16 -2.81 15.95 -7.18
N ARG A 17 -2.48 15.99 -5.87
CA ARG A 17 -1.35 15.23 -5.31
C ARG A 17 -1.61 13.74 -5.42
N ASN A 18 -2.83 13.31 -5.08
CA ASN A 18 -3.22 11.90 -5.06
C ASN A 18 -3.29 11.25 -6.46
N GLN A 19 -3.26 12.02 -7.55
CA GLN A 19 -3.15 11.44 -8.90
C GLN A 19 -1.88 10.60 -9.08
N LYS A 20 -0.77 11.01 -8.44
CA LYS A 20 0.54 10.36 -8.53
C LYS A 20 0.94 9.58 -7.27
N ILE A 21 0.07 9.54 -6.27
CA ILE A 21 0.29 8.84 -5.01
C ILE A 21 -0.70 7.68 -4.91
N GLY A 22 -0.20 6.46 -4.71
CA GLY A 22 -0.98 5.32 -4.28
C GLY A 22 -1.03 5.29 -2.75
N ARG A 23 -2.16 4.89 -2.18
CA ARG A 23 -2.27 4.67 -0.73
C ARG A 23 -3.06 3.41 -0.45
N VAL A 24 -2.51 2.59 0.44
CA VAL A 24 -3.18 1.41 0.99
C VAL A 24 -3.39 1.65 2.48
N TYR A 25 -4.61 1.53 2.93
CA TYR A 25 -5.02 1.78 4.30
C TYR A 25 -5.00 0.49 5.13
N GLN A 26 -4.92 0.63 6.43
CA GLN A 26 -5.08 -0.46 7.39
C GLN A 26 -6.44 -1.16 7.20
N ASN A 27 -7.50 -0.38 7.06
CA ASN A 27 -8.83 -0.91 6.73
C ASN A 27 -9.04 -0.90 5.21
N PRO A 28 -9.11 -2.07 4.55
CA PRO A 28 -9.27 -2.15 3.09
C PRO A 28 -10.60 -1.56 2.60
N ALA A 29 -11.60 -1.38 3.45
CA ALA A 29 -12.85 -0.73 3.08
C ALA A 29 -12.67 0.76 2.73
N MET A 30 -11.60 1.39 3.20
CA MET A 30 -11.27 2.77 2.84
C MET A 30 -10.68 2.91 1.42
N GLY A 31 -10.12 1.82 0.89
CA GLY A 31 -9.54 1.77 -0.46
C GLY A 31 -10.43 1.08 -1.50
N THR A 32 -11.62 0.61 -1.12
CA THR A 32 -12.55 -0.13 -1.98
C THR A 32 -13.99 0.31 -1.78
N CYS A 33 -14.86 0.01 -2.75
CA CYS A 33 -16.31 0.23 -2.68
C CYS A 33 -17.00 -1.12 -2.44
N PRO A 34 -17.38 -1.50 -1.19
CA PRO A 34 -17.88 -2.84 -0.86
C PRO A 34 -19.15 -3.24 -1.61
N ASN A 35 -20.01 -2.28 -1.94
CA ASN A 35 -21.28 -2.51 -2.62
C ASN A 35 -21.14 -2.65 -4.15
N MET A 36 -19.98 -2.30 -4.69
CA MET A 36 -19.64 -2.45 -6.10
C MET A 36 -18.95 -3.79 -6.36
N THR A 37 -19.05 -4.28 -7.57
CA THR A 37 -18.36 -5.50 -8.02
C THR A 37 -16.85 -5.28 -8.12
N ILE A 38 -16.08 -6.37 -8.21
CA ILE A 38 -14.63 -6.32 -8.47
C ILE A 38 -14.37 -5.53 -9.77
N LEU A 39 -15.13 -5.82 -10.83
CA LEU A 39 -15.00 -5.13 -12.11
C LEU A 39 -15.20 -3.62 -11.99
N GLU A 40 -16.25 -3.20 -11.28
CA GLU A 40 -16.56 -1.77 -11.07
C GLU A 40 -15.48 -1.07 -10.23
N ASN A 41 -14.97 -1.73 -9.20
CA ASN A 41 -13.85 -1.22 -8.39
C ASN A 41 -12.58 -1.05 -9.25
N MET A 42 -12.23 -2.04 -10.08
CA MET A 42 -11.09 -1.97 -10.99
C MET A 42 -11.25 -0.82 -12.00
N ALA A 43 -12.44 -0.67 -12.58
CA ALA A 43 -12.74 0.41 -13.49
C ALA A 43 -12.65 1.79 -12.82
N LEU A 44 -13.11 1.91 -11.57
CA LEU A 44 -12.99 3.14 -10.80
C LEU A 44 -11.52 3.52 -10.58
N ALA A 45 -10.68 2.55 -10.21
CA ALA A 45 -9.25 2.77 -10.02
C ALA A 45 -8.54 3.15 -11.33
N ASP A 46 -8.87 2.49 -12.46
CA ASP A 46 -8.30 2.80 -13.79
C ASP A 46 -8.70 4.20 -14.29
N ASN A 47 -9.81 4.74 -13.81
CA ASN A 47 -10.25 6.10 -14.15
C ASN A 47 -9.61 7.19 -13.28
N LYS A 48 -8.73 6.85 -12.35
CA LYS A 48 -8.01 7.81 -11.52
C LYS A 48 -7.26 8.84 -12.37
N GLY A 49 -7.55 10.11 -12.14
CA GLY A 49 -6.90 11.21 -12.86
C GLY A 49 -7.44 11.50 -14.26
N LYS A 50 -8.38 10.70 -14.77
CA LYS A 50 -9.05 10.96 -16.05
C LYS A 50 -10.19 11.97 -15.85
N PRO A 51 -10.52 12.78 -16.89
CA PRO A 51 -11.66 13.68 -16.82
C PRO A 51 -12.98 12.89 -16.75
N PHE A 52 -13.93 13.39 -15.98
CA PHE A 52 -15.28 12.83 -15.94
C PHE A 52 -16.03 13.15 -17.24
N ASN A 53 -16.79 12.16 -17.71
CA ASN A 53 -17.68 12.29 -18.85
C ASN A 53 -18.96 11.47 -18.62
N LEU A 54 -19.90 11.51 -19.56
CA LEU A 54 -21.17 10.78 -19.48
C LEU A 54 -21.09 9.33 -20.01
N LEU A 55 -19.90 8.83 -20.30
CA LEU A 55 -19.72 7.44 -20.73
C LEU A 55 -19.84 6.49 -19.53
N PRO A 56 -20.21 5.22 -19.77
CA PRO A 56 -20.22 4.20 -18.73
C PRO A 56 -18.86 4.12 -18.02
N GLY A 57 -18.87 4.09 -16.69
CA GLY A 57 -17.65 4.02 -15.89
C GLY A 57 -16.83 2.74 -16.12
N THR A 58 -17.47 1.67 -16.60
CA THR A 58 -16.81 0.42 -16.97
C THR A 58 -16.60 0.34 -18.48
N ASN A 59 -15.35 0.36 -18.91
CA ASN A 59 -14.99 0.18 -20.31
C ASN A 59 -14.85 -1.32 -20.65
N LYS A 60 -15.73 -1.83 -21.51
CA LYS A 60 -15.72 -3.26 -21.91
C LYS A 60 -14.39 -3.69 -22.56
N ALA A 61 -13.73 -2.81 -23.31
CA ALA A 61 -12.43 -3.09 -23.93
C ALA A 61 -11.29 -3.27 -22.90
N ARG A 62 -11.51 -2.90 -21.61
CA ARG A 62 -10.53 -3.02 -20.54
C ARG A 62 -10.74 -4.25 -19.65
N ILE A 63 -11.78 -5.04 -19.88
CA ILE A 63 -12.13 -6.20 -19.03
C ILE A 63 -10.99 -7.22 -18.98
N ASP A 64 -10.40 -7.55 -20.14
CA ASP A 64 -9.29 -8.50 -20.20
C ASP A 64 -8.04 -7.97 -19.48
N PHE A 65 -7.74 -6.68 -19.61
CA PHE A 65 -6.68 -6.04 -18.84
C PHE A 65 -6.94 -6.17 -17.32
N TYR A 66 -8.15 -5.91 -16.84
CA TYR A 66 -8.47 -6.07 -15.43
C TYR A 66 -8.33 -7.52 -14.97
N ARG A 67 -8.75 -8.47 -15.79
CA ARG A 67 -8.58 -9.90 -15.53
C ARG A 67 -7.11 -10.27 -15.37
N ASP A 68 -6.25 -9.80 -16.28
CA ASP A 68 -4.82 -10.06 -16.22
C ASP A 68 -4.16 -9.41 -15.00
N GLN A 69 -4.56 -8.20 -14.62
CA GLN A 69 -4.10 -7.58 -13.39
C GLN A 69 -4.52 -8.39 -12.14
N LEU A 70 -5.75 -8.91 -12.09
CA LEU A 70 -6.24 -9.72 -10.97
C LEU A 70 -5.50 -11.07 -10.86
N LYS A 71 -5.08 -11.67 -11.98
CA LYS A 71 -4.28 -12.91 -11.98
C LYS A 71 -2.96 -12.76 -11.21
N ILE A 72 -2.36 -11.56 -11.20
CA ILE A 72 -1.11 -11.28 -10.48
C ILE A 72 -1.28 -11.56 -8.98
N LEU A 73 -2.49 -11.39 -8.45
CA LEU A 73 -2.79 -11.64 -7.05
C LEU A 73 -2.77 -13.13 -6.68
N GLY A 74 -3.01 -14.05 -7.62
CA GLY A 74 -3.05 -15.49 -7.37
C GLY A 74 -4.20 -15.94 -6.45
N LEU A 75 -5.29 -15.15 -6.37
CA LEU A 75 -6.40 -15.35 -5.42
C LEU A 75 -7.71 -15.79 -6.09
N GLY A 76 -7.69 -16.07 -7.40
CA GLY A 76 -8.86 -16.49 -8.18
C GLY A 76 -9.93 -15.40 -8.32
N LEU A 77 -9.53 -14.13 -8.20
CA LEU A 77 -10.45 -12.99 -8.33
C LEU A 77 -10.77 -12.64 -9.79
N GLU A 78 -9.90 -13.04 -10.70
CA GLU A 78 -10.07 -12.89 -12.16
C GLU A 78 -11.32 -13.58 -12.71
N ASP A 79 -11.74 -14.66 -12.06
CA ASP A 79 -12.95 -15.41 -12.43
C ASP A 79 -14.21 -14.92 -11.70
N LYS A 80 -14.05 -13.98 -10.75
CA LYS A 80 -15.12 -13.49 -9.87
C LYS A 80 -15.43 -12.01 -10.07
N MET A 81 -15.14 -11.46 -11.25
CA MET A 81 -15.23 -10.01 -11.49
C MET A 81 -16.65 -9.42 -11.28
N GLY A 82 -17.69 -10.23 -11.39
CA GLY A 82 -19.09 -9.86 -11.09
C GLY A 82 -19.48 -9.92 -9.61
N VAL A 83 -18.59 -10.39 -8.73
CA VAL A 83 -18.87 -10.52 -7.29
C VAL A 83 -18.63 -9.18 -6.60
N LYS A 84 -19.48 -8.82 -5.63
CA LYS A 84 -19.31 -7.61 -4.82
C LYS A 84 -18.09 -7.73 -3.92
N VAL A 85 -17.31 -6.66 -3.81
CA VAL A 85 -16.09 -6.61 -2.98
C VAL A 85 -16.39 -6.83 -1.49
N GLY A 86 -17.57 -6.46 -1.04
CA GLY A 86 -17.99 -6.64 0.35
C GLY A 86 -18.03 -8.09 0.85
N VAL A 87 -18.14 -9.09 -0.05
CA VAL A 87 -18.17 -10.53 0.34
C VAL A 87 -16.79 -11.18 0.29
N LEU A 88 -15.75 -10.45 -0.13
CA LEU A 88 -14.38 -10.96 -0.15
C LEU A 88 -13.82 -11.07 1.28
N SER A 89 -12.87 -11.99 1.48
CA SER A 89 -12.10 -12.06 2.73
C SER A 89 -11.27 -10.77 2.95
N GLY A 90 -10.83 -10.54 4.18
CA GLY A 90 -9.97 -9.39 4.51
C GLY A 90 -8.72 -9.33 3.65
N GLY A 91 -8.01 -10.47 3.50
CA GLY A 91 -6.82 -10.58 2.66
C GLY A 91 -7.09 -10.35 1.18
N GLN A 92 -8.17 -10.91 0.63
CA GLN A 92 -8.56 -10.66 -0.77
C GLN A 92 -8.88 -9.18 -1.03
N ARG A 93 -9.58 -8.53 -0.09
CA ARG A 93 -9.85 -7.08 -0.18
C ARG A 93 -8.57 -6.25 -0.10
N GLN A 94 -7.64 -6.64 0.79
CA GLN A 94 -6.37 -5.94 0.95
C GLN A 94 -5.49 -6.07 -0.30
N ALA A 95 -5.37 -7.29 -0.86
CA ALA A 95 -4.67 -7.51 -2.13
C ALA A 95 -5.27 -6.68 -3.26
N MET A 96 -6.60 -6.62 -3.33
CA MET A 96 -7.30 -5.83 -4.33
C MET A 96 -7.07 -4.32 -4.12
N ALA A 97 -7.09 -3.82 -2.87
CA ALA A 97 -6.79 -2.41 -2.57
C ALA A 97 -5.35 -2.03 -2.97
N LEU A 98 -4.38 -2.92 -2.73
CA LEU A 98 -3.00 -2.75 -3.17
C LEU A 98 -2.90 -2.69 -4.70
N LEU A 99 -3.52 -3.64 -5.42
CA LEU A 99 -3.54 -3.66 -6.87
C LEU A 99 -4.16 -2.37 -7.44
N MET A 100 -5.33 -1.97 -6.94
CA MET A 100 -6.04 -0.76 -7.36
C MET A 100 -5.20 0.50 -7.13
N SER A 101 -4.50 0.60 -5.99
CA SER A 101 -3.66 1.76 -5.66
C SER A 101 -2.47 1.92 -6.58
N THR A 102 -2.01 0.83 -7.22
CA THR A 102 -0.84 0.77 -8.10
C THR A 102 -1.17 0.54 -9.57
N MET A 103 -2.46 0.47 -9.94
CA MET A 103 -2.90 0.14 -11.30
C MET A 103 -2.65 1.26 -12.30
N THR A 104 -2.76 2.51 -11.89
CA THR A 104 -2.39 3.67 -12.68
C THR A 104 -0.94 4.07 -12.43
N PRO A 105 -0.27 4.79 -13.35
CA PRO A 105 1.08 5.28 -13.11
C PRO A 105 1.14 6.18 -11.88
N ILE A 106 1.80 5.70 -10.84
CA ILE A 106 2.09 6.45 -9.61
C ILE A 106 3.60 6.61 -9.44
N GLU A 107 4.02 7.65 -8.72
CA GLU A 107 5.42 7.91 -8.40
C GLU A 107 5.75 7.49 -6.96
N PHE A 108 4.72 7.42 -6.11
CA PHE A 108 4.89 7.19 -4.68
C PHE A 108 3.78 6.30 -4.13
N LEU A 109 4.14 5.33 -3.29
CA LEU A 109 3.20 4.44 -2.61
C LEU A 109 3.30 4.61 -1.11
N ILE A 110 2.16 4.80 -0.44
CA ILE A 110 2.04 4.84 1.01
C ILE A 110 1.30 3.58 1.47
N LEU A 111 1.93 2.82 2.35
CA LEU A 111 1.38 1.63 2.99
C LEU A 111 1.20 1.93 4.48
N ASP A 112 -0.04 2.06 4.92
CA ASP A 112 -0.39 2.49 6.27
C ASP A 112 -0.93 1.29 7.06
N GLU A 113 -0.03 0.60 7.77
CA GLU A 113 -0.32 -0.63 8.54
C GLU A 113 -1.18 -1.67 7.78
N HIS A 114 -0.95 -1.79 6.48
CA HIS A 114 -1.83 -2.47 5.54
C HIS A 114 -1.96 -4.00 5.76
N THR A 115 -1.23 -4.57 6.70
CA THR A 115 -1.32 -5.98 7.10
C THR A 115 -1.81 -6.20 8.53
N ALA A 116 -2.04 -5.11 9.29
CA ALA A 116 -2.33 -5.21 10.73
C ALA A 116 -3.66 -5.94 11.07
N ALA A 117 -4.65 -5.86 10.18
CA ALA A 117 -5.96 -6.49 10.37
C ALA A 117 -6.04 -7.93 9.81
N LEU A 118 -4.91 -8.52 9.40
CA LEU A 118 -4.85 -9.84 8.78
C LEU A 118 -4.25 -10.88 9.73
N ASP A 119 -4.63 -12.13 9.53
CA ASP A 119 -3.94 -13.24 10.18
C ASP A 119 -2.49 -13.35 9.68
N PRO A 120 -1.55 -13.94 10.48
CA PRO A 120 -0.13 -13.93 10.14
C PRO A 120 0.22 -14.52 8.77
N LYS A 121 -0.44 -15.61 8.38
CA LYS A 121 -0.21 -16.28 7.10
C LYS A 121 -0.66 -15.39 5.92
N THR A 122 -1.81 -14.78 6.05
CA THR A 122 -2.33 -13.85 5.03
C THR A 122 -1.46 -12.59 4.96
N ALA A 123 -1.00 -12.08 6.11
CA ALA A 123 -0.10 -10.93 6.17
C ALA A 123 1.21 -11.20 5.41
N ASP A 124 1.81 -12.38 5.55
CA ASP A 124 3.02 -12.78 4.81
C ASP A 124 2.76 -12.78 3.29
N ILE A 125 1.66 -13.37 2.83
CA ILE A 125 1.28 -13.38 1.42
C ILE A 125 1.12 -11.95 0.87
N ILE A 126 0.45 -11.07 1.62
CA ILE A 126 0.26 -9.66 1.21
C ILE A 126 1.60 -8.92 1.17
N MET A 127 2.51 -9.19 2.10
CA MET A 127 3.85 -8.57 2.09
C MET A 127 4.70 -9.03 0.91
N GLU A 128 4.71 -10.32 0.58
CA GLU A 128 5.38 -10.84 -0.62
C GLU A 128 4.82 -10.20 -1.89
N LEU A 129 3.49 -10.12 -2.02
CA LEU A 129 2.82 -9.48 -3.14
C LEU A 129 3.19 -7.99 -3.22
N THR A 130 3.23 -7.30 -2.08
CA THR A 130 3.65 -5.89 -2.00
C THR A 130 5.07 -5.72 -2.51
N GLY A 131 6.00 -6.57 -2.05
CA GLY A 131 7.39 -6.55 -2.49
C GLY A 131 7.53 -6.74 -4.00
N LYS A 132 6.81 -7.71 -4.58
CA LYS A 132 6.79 -7.95 -6.04
C LYS A 132 6.29 -6.72 -6.81
N ILE A 133 5.14 -6.16 -6.44
CA ILE A 133 4.57 -5.00 -7.13
C ILE A 133 5.49 -3.78 -7.03
N VAL A 134 6.08 -3.53 -5.85
CA VAL A 134 7.01 -2.41 -5.64
C VAL A 134 8.25 -2.56 -6.51
N ALA A 135 8.83 -3.77 -6.58
CA ALA A 135 10.00 -4.05 -7.39
C ALA A 135 9.71 -3.95 -8.89
N GLU A 136 8.65 -4.60 -9.38
CA GLU A 136 8.28 -4.60 -10.80
C GLU A 136 7.95 -3.20 -11.33
N LYS A 137 7.32 -2.37 -10.50
CA LYS A 137 6.91 -1.00 -10.88
C LYS A 137 7.91 0.07 -10.48
N HIS A 138 9.04 -0.30 -9.86
CA HIS A 138 10.09 0.62 -9.37
C HIS A 138 9.53 1.76 -8.51
N LEU A 139 8.62 1.44 -7.59
CA LEU A 139 7.91 2.43 -6.78
C LEU A 139 8.75 2.92 -5.60
N THR A 140 8.84 4.24 -5.43
CA THR A 140 9.26 4.81 -4.15
C THR A 140 8.14 4.58 -3.13
N THR A 141 8.45 3.86 -2.03
CA THR A 141 7.44 3.40 -1.08
C THR A 141 7.80 3.78 0.34
N ILE A 142 6.82 4.29 1.10
CA ILE A 142 6.88 4.38 2.56
C ILE A 142 5.88 3.37 3.13
N MET A 143 6.36 2.52 4.04
CA MET A 143 5.55 1.60 4.80
C MET A 143 5.59 1.99 6.28
N VAL A 144 4.42 2.25 6.85
CA VAL A 144 4.22 2.37 8.30
C VAL A 144 3.77 1.01 8.82
N THR A 145 4.46 0.49 9.82
CA THR A 145 4.13 -0.80 10.42
C THR A 145 4.56 -0.85 11.89
N HIS A 146 3.82 -1.56 12.70
CA HIS A 146 4.21 -1.97 14.06
C HIS A 146 4.77 -3.40 14.10
N ASN A 147 4.79 -4.12 12.97
CA ASN A 147 5.38 -5.44 12.88
C ASN A 147 6.90 -5.32 12.65
N LEU A 148 7.67 -5.58 13.70
CA LEU A 148 9.13 -5.41 13.69
C LEU A 148 9.82 -6.33 12.69
N ARG A 149 9.29 -7.55 12.46
CA ARG A 149 9.82 -8.48 11.46
C ARG A 149 9.72 -7.87 10.06
N PHE A 150 8.56 -7.34 9.67
CA PHE A 150 8.40 -6.69 8.38
C PHE A 150 9.25 -5.41 8.25
N ALA A 151 9.41 -4.64 9.34
CA ALA A 151 10.27 -3.46 9.34
C ALA A 151 11.74 -3.82 9.07
N VAL A 152 12.20 -4.96 9.59
CA VAL A 152 13.56 -5.46 9.37
C VAL A 152 13.73 -6.11 7.99
N GLU A 153 12.77 -6.91 7.54
CA GLU A 153 12.87 -7.69 6.29
C GLU A 153 12.71 -6.84 5.02
N TYR A 154 11.82 -5.83 5.05
CA TYR A 154 11.44 -5.06 3.86
C TYR A 154 12.07 -3.66 3.84
N GLY A 155 12.22 -3.13 2.62
CA GLY A 155 12.77 -1.79 2.38
C GLY A 155 14.28 -1.68 2.57
N ASN A 156 14.84 -0.54 2.16
CA ASN A 156 16.27 -0.24 2.19
C ASN A 156 16.64 0.85 3.20
N ARG A 157 15.65 1.39 3.93
CA ARG A 157 15.82 2.35 5.02
C ARG A 157 14.79 2.06 6.11
N LEU A 158 15.22 2.14 7.36
CA LEU A 158 14.39 1.93 8.54
C LEU A 158 14.43 3.20 9.40
N LEU A 159 13.25 3.76 9.64
CA LEU A 159 13.05 4.89 10.54
C LEU A 159 12.22 4.44 11.73
N MET A 160 12.67 4.73 12.95
CA MET A 160 11.87 4.60 14.16
C MET A 160 11.48 5.99 14.65
N MET A 161 10.20 6.19 14.84
CA MET A 161 9.64 7.47 15.28
C MET A 161 9.18 7.39 16.73
N HIS A 162 9.52 8.39 17.52
CA HIS A 162 9.02 8.55 18.88
C HIS A 162 8.72 10.03 19.15
N GLN A 163 7.55 10.34 19.69
CA GLN A 163 7.12 11.70 20.04
C GLN A 163 7.39 12.76 18.96
N GLY A 164 7.16 12.40 17.67
CA GLY A 164 7.37 13.31 16.55
C GLY A 164 8.81 13.42 16.04
N HIS A 165 9.75 12.71 16.64
CA HIS A 165 11.16 12.71 16.25
C HIS A 165 11.60 11.36 15.69
N ALA A 166 12.55 11.34 14.76
CA ALA A 166 13.22 10.12 14.33
C ALA A 166 14.31 9.79 15.35
N VAL A 167 14.14 8.69 16.10
CA VAL A 167 15.08 8.20 17.11
C VAL A 167 16.05 7.15 16.57
N MET A 168 15.71 6.55 15.42
CA MET A 168 16.61 5.67 14.66
C MET A 168 16.42 5.95 13.16
N ASP A 169 17.53 6.01 12.43
CA ASP A 169 17.56 6.12 10.96
C ASP A 169 18.70 5.26 10.43
N LYS A 170 18.36 4.06 9.95
CA LYS A 170 19.30 3.10 9.39
C LYS A 170 19.05 2.89 7.90
N LYS A 171 20.11 2.86 7.09
CA LYS A 171 20.04 2.71 5.64
C LYS A 171 21.18 1.84 5.10
N GLY A 172 20.99 1.29 3.90
CA GLY A 172 22.00 0.46 3.23
C GLY A 172 22.44 -0.72 4.09
N GLU A 173 23.75 -0.90 4.28
CA GLU A 173 24.33 -2.01 5.05
C GLU A 173 23.91 -2.00 6.52
N GLU A 174 23.79 -0.84 7.15
CA GLU A 174 23.32 -0.72 8.54
C GLU A 174 21.92 -1.28 8.68
N LYS A 175 21.03 -0.98 7.71
CA LYS A 175 19.67 -1.53 7.71
C LYS A 175 19.68 -3.03 7.42
N ALA A 176 20.48 -3.48 6.48
CA ALA A 176 20.56 -4.90 6.11
C ALA A 176 21.03 -5.80 7.27
N ASN A 177 21.88 -5.26 8.16
CA ASN A 177 22.39 -5.96 9.33
C ASN A 177 21.52 -5.79 10.60
N THR A 178 20.45 -4.96 10.54
CA THR A 178 19.58 -4.70 11.69
C THR A 178 18.71 -5.93 12.00
N LYS A 179 18.63 -6.29 13.26
CA LYS A 179 17.78 -7.36 13.77
C LYS A 179 16.61 -6.80 14.58
N VAL A 180 15.61 -7.64 14.82
CA VAL A 180 14.46 -7.27 15.66
C VAL A 180 14.89 -6.87 17.06
N ASP A 181 15.90 -7.57 17.63
CA ASP A 181 16.42 -7.27 18.97
C ASP A 181 17.00 -5.87 19.07
N ASP A 182 17.69 -5.37 18.02
CA ASP A 182 18.23 -4.00 18.00
C ASP A 182 17.12 -2.95 18.11
N ILE A 183 15.94 -3.24 17.55
CA ILE A 183 14.79 -2.34 17.63
C ILE A 183 14.16 -2.42 19.03
N LEU A 184 14.05 -3.61 19.59
CA LEU A 184 13.53 -3.83 20.96
C LEU A 184 14.39 -3.15 22.00
N ASP A 185 15.73 -3.23 21.89
CA ASP A 185 16.66 -2.57 22.79
C ASP A 185 16.47 -1.04 22.76
N MET A 186 16.26 -0.47 21.57
CA MET A 186 15.96 0.96 21.44
C MET A 186 14.62 1.33 22.10
N PHE A 187 13.57 0.51 21.93
CA PHE A 187 12.29 0.72 22.62
C PHE A 187 12.45 0.71 24.13
N ASN A 188 13.21 -0.24 24.66
CA ASN A 188 13.47 -0.35 26.10
C ASN A 188 14.24 0.86 26.62
N ALA A 189 15.28 1.32 25.90
CA ALA A 189 16.05 2.50 26.27
C ALA A 189 15.17 3.75 26.36
N ILE A 190 14.30 3.98 25.34
CA ILE A 190 13.38 5.12 25.31
C ILE A 190 12.36 5.04 26.45
N SER A 191 11.84 3.84 26.76
CA SER A 191 10.87 3.64 27.86
C SER A 191 11.48 3.96 29.21
N ILE A 192 12.74 3.60 29.43
CA ILE A 192 13.48 3.91 30.68
C ILE A 192 13.71 5.42 30.82
N GLU A 193 14.12 6.10 29.73
CA GLU A 193 14.33 7.56 29.74
C GLU A 193 13.05 8.35 30.01
N CYS A 194 11.88 7.84 29.55
CA CYS A 194 10.58 8.47 29.75
C CYS A 194 9.93 8.18 31.11
N GLY A 195 10.53 7.35 31.99
CA GLY A 195 10.11 7.16 33.38
C GLY A 195 8.82 6.34 33.55
N ASN A 196 8.55 5.38 32.68
CA ASN A 196 7.49 4.36 32.84
C ASN A 196 8.06 3.03 33.25
#